data_7e4fbdf3817bb86960d9e3728d396dae
#
_entry.id   7e4fbdf3817bb86960d9e3728d396dae
#
_cell.length_a   1.000
_cell.length_b   1.000
_cell.length_c   1.000
_cell.angle_alpha   90.00
_cell.angle_beta   90.00
_cell.angle_gamma   90.00
#
_symmetry.space_group_name_H-M   'P 1'
#
loop_
_entity.id
_entity.type
_entity.pdbx_description
1 polymer ?
#
loop_
_entity_poly.entity_id
_entity_poly.type
_entity_poly.pdbx_seq_one_letter_code
_entity_poly.pdbx_strand_id
1 'polypeptide(L)'
;MEIDICLLIGYSNNENSTYLKVLNMFNRLKEDIQEIKEKDHAARNTIEILWCYPGFFALNLHRFSHFLWTHGLKLWARINSNFIRFITGIEIHPGAKIGRRVFIDYGMGVVIGETTEIDDDVLIYQGVILGGTSTNKGKRHPTIGKGVILGACAKVMGNIKVGDYSKIGTGSVVLKDVPDNSTCVGIPGRFVKRSGK
;
A
#
# COMPACT_ATOMS: atom_id res chain seq x y z
N MET A 1 27.95 0.34 -31.84
CA MET A 1 28.76 -0.83 -31.41
C MET A 1 28.84 -0.74 -29.91
N GLU A 2 27.74 -1.13 -29.25
CA GLU A 2 27.65 -1.22 -27.79
C GLU A 2 28.37 -2.48 -27.35
N ILE A 3 29.46 -2.30 -26.63
CA ILE A 3 30.22 -3.40 -26.04
C ILE A 3 29.46 -3.86 -24.82
N ASP A 4 28.95 -5.10 -24.86
CA ASP A 4 28.30 -5.78 -23.75
C ASP A 4 29.32 -6.01 -22.62
N ILE A 5 29.34 -5.11 -21.64
CA ILE A 5 30.22 -5.15 -20.46
C ILE A 5 29.89 -6.37 -19.55
N CYS A 6 28.76 -7.06 -19.78
CA CYS A 6 28.34 -8.24 -19.03
C CYS A 6 29.21 -9.49 -19.22
N LEU A 7 30.09 -9.53 -20.21
CA LEU A 7 30.88 -10.73 -20.56
C LEU A 7 32.29 -10.77 -19.93
N LEU A 8 32.72 -9.70 -19.25
CA LEU A 8 34.10 -9.57 -18.73
C LEU A 8 34.28 -9.81 -17.25
N ILE A 9 33.20 -10.01 -16.48
CA ILE A 9 33.33 -10.30 -15.05
C ILE A 9 32.58 -11.59 -14.75
N GLY A 10 33.32 -12.71 -14.63
CA GLY A 10 32.81 -14.02 -14.19
C GLY A 10 32.35 -13.99 -12.73
N TYR A 11 31.26 -13.26 -12.42
CA TYR A 11 30.63 -13.23 -11.11
C TYR A 11 29.52 -14.27 -11.02
N SER A 12 29.49 -15.00 -9.91
CA SER A 12 28.53 -16.09 -9.67
C SER A 12 27.09 -15.59 -9.70
N ASN A 13 26.17 -16.40 -10.22
CA ASN A 13 24.73 -16.11 -10.36
C ASN A 13 24.03 -15.66 -9.06
N ASN A 14 24.64 -15.90 -7.90
CA ASN A 14 24.07 -15.53 -6.60
C ASN A 14 24.31 -14.06 -6.23
N GLU A 15 25.44 -13.48 -6.57
CA GLU A 15 25.75 -12.07 -6.26
C GLU A 15 24.95 -11.12 -7.13
N ASN A 16 24.75 -11.46 -8.41
CA ASN A 16 23.87 -10.70 -9.30
C ASN A 16 22.41 -10.65 -8.81
N SER A 17 21.92 -11.75 -8.23
CA SER A 17 20.57 -11.79 -7.64
C SER A 17 20.42 -10.86 -6.43
N THR A 18 21.43 -10.80 -5.58
CA THR A 18 21.43 -9.92 -4.38
C THR A 18 21.56 -8.46 -4.78
N TYR A 19 22.47 -8.13 -5.70
CA TYR A 19 22.64 -6.79 -6.24
C TYR A 19 21.36 -6.25 -6.88
N LEU A 20 20.69 -7.06 -7.72
CA LEU A 20 19.42 -6.70 -8.35
C LEU A 20 18.31 -6.46 -7.33
N LYS A 21 18.25 -7.25 -6.25
CA LYS A 21 17.27 -7.05 -5.17
C LYS A 21 17.51 -5.73 -4.42
N VAL A 22 18.75 -5.41 -4.13
CA VAL A 22 19.14 -4.15 -3.47
C VAL A 22 18.85 -2.96 -4.38
N LEU A 23 19.20 -3.05 -5.66
CA LEU A 23 18.92 -2.01 -6.65
C LEU A 23 17.40 -1.76 -6.79
N ASN A 24 16.61 -2.83 -6.85
CA ASN A 24 15.14 -2.75 -6.89
C ASN A 24 14.57 -2.09 -5.63
N MET A 25 15.14 -2.34 -4.46
CA MET A 25 14.72 -1.70 -3.22
C MET A 25 14.99 -0.18 -3.26
N PHE A 26 16.17 0.24 -3.70
CA PHE A 26 16.48 1.67 -3.85
C PHE A 26 15.61 2.38 -4.88
N ASN A 27 15.30 1.71 -6.00
CA ASN A 27 14.40 2.23 -7.01
C ASN A 27 12.98 2.44 -6.45
N ARG A 28 12.48 1.48 -5.67
CA ARG A 28 11.17 1.61 -4.98
C ARG A 28 11.14 2.78 -4.00
N LEU A 29 12.20 2.97 -3.21
CA LEU A 29 12.29 4.12 -2.30
C LEU A 29 12.23 5.45 -3.05
N LYS A 30 12.94 5.56 -4.18
CA LYS A 30 12.90 6.76 -5.03
C LYS A 30 11.53 7.01 -5.61
N GLU A 31 10.84 5.95 -6.08
CA GLU A 31 9.47 6.05 -6.59
C GLU A 31 8.50 6.51 -5.51
N ASP A 32 8.58 5.95 -4.30
CA ASP A 32 7.71 6.35 -3.18
C ASP A 32 7.93 7.83 -2.82
N ILE A 33 9.19 8.30 -2.80
CA ILE A 33 9.51 9.71 -2.52
C ILE A 33 8.97 10.61 -3.64
N GLN A 34 9.13 10.20 -4.89
CA GLN A 34 8.63 10.96 -6.04
C GLN A 34 7.10 11.07 -6.01
N GLU A 35 6.42 9.97 -5.74
CA GLU A 35 4.97 9.89 -5.61
C GLU A 35 4.43 10.84 -4.55
N ILE A 36 5.09 10.91 -3.38
CA ILE A 36 4.72 11.84 -2.31
C ILE A 36 4.87 13.28 -2.77
N LYS A 37 5.98 13.63 -3.44
CA LYS A 37 6.23 14.98 -3.95
C LYS A 37 5.22 15.43 -5.01
N GLU A 38 4.72 14.48 -5.80
CA GLU A 38 3.73 14.76 -6.86
C GLU A 38 2.31 14.92 -6.30
N LYS A 39 1.98 14.14 -5.27
CA LYS A 39 0.62 14.13 -4.68
C LYS A 39 0.45 15.10 -3.51
N ASP A 40 1.50 15.40 -2.78
CA ASP A 40 1.46 16.32 -1.64
C ASP A 40 2.33 17.56 -1.89
N HIS A 41 1.67 18.67 -2.19
CA HIS A 41 2.31 19.98 -2.42
C HIS A 41 2.96 20.55 -1.15
N ALA A 42 2.65 20.01 0.04
CA ALA A 42 3.27 20.40 1.30
C ALA A 42 4.65 19.75 1.50
N ALA A 43 4.99 18.70 0.75
CA ALA A 43 6.28 18.02 0.82
C ALA A 43 7.40 18.87 0.21
N ARG A 44 8.12 19.63 1.04
CA ARG A 44 9.13 20.60 0.59
C ARG A 44 10.44 19.97 0.12
N ASN A 45 10.87 18.88 0.76
CA ASN A 45 12.14 18.24 0.45
C ASN A 45 12.17 16.76 0.89
N THR A 46 13.14 16.00 0.38
CA THR A 46 13.30 14.57 0.65
C THR A 46 13.56 14.27 2.14
N ILE A 47 14.29 15.14 2.85
CA ILE A 47 14.59 14.93 4.27
C ILE A 47 13.31 14.99 5.09
N GLU A 48 12.40 15.92 4.78
CA GLU A 48 11.10 16.02 5.41
C GLU A 48 10.26 14.75 5.19
N ILE A 49 10.25 14.20 3.97
CA ILE A 49 9.56 12.94 3.68
C ILE A 49 10.12 11.81 4.51
N LEU A 50 11.44 11.71 4.61
CA LEU A 50 12.12 10.66 5.36
C LEU A 50 11.88 10.73 6.88
N TRP A 51 11.51 11.88 7.46
CA TRP A 51 11.35 12.04 8.90
C TRP A 51 9.93 12.34 9.35
N CYS A 52 9.10 12.92 8.50
CA CYS A 52 7.80 13.45 8.91
C CYS A 52 6.60 12.73 8.27
N TYR A 53 6.82 11.77 7.36
CA TYR A 53 5.75 11.04 6.70
C TYR A 53 5.59 9.63 7.27
N PRO A 54 4.68 9.42 8.23
CA PRO A 54 4.49 8.12 8.88
C PRO A 54 4.05 7.02 7.88
N GLY A 55 3.30 7.38 6.84
CA GLY A 55 2.91 6.47 5.77
C GLY A 55 4.09 5.91 4.99
N PHE A 56 5.10 6.74 4.72
CA PHE A 56 6.35 6.31 4.08
C PHE A 56 7.07 5.26 4.92
N PHE A 57 7.20 5.50 6.24
CA PHE A 57 7.81 4.54 7.16
C PHE A 57 7.02 3.24 7.22
N ALA A 58 5.71 3.33 7.40
CA ALA A 58 4.85 2.16 7.55
C ALA A 58 4.95 1.23 6.33
N LEU A 59 4.91 1.79 5.11
CA LEU A 59 5.02 1.03 3.87
C LEU A 59 6.40 0.38 3.69
N ASN A 60 7.47 1.12 3.96
CA ASN A 60 8.82 0.61 3.78
C ASN A 60 9.16 -0.48 4.80
N LEU A 61 8.83 -0.28 6.07
CA LEU A 61 9.04 -1.28 7.11
C LEU A 61 8.08 -2.48 6.97
N HIS A 62 6.87 -2.27 6.42
CA HIS A 62 5.98 -3.38 6.06
C HIS A 62 6.63 -4.33 5.04
N ARG A 63 7.38 -3.85 4.07
CA ARG A 63 8.10 -4.71 3.11
C ARG A 63 9.02 -5.71 3.82
N PHE A 64 9.68 -5.29 4.89
CA PHE A 64 10.49 -6.18 5.73
C PHE A 64 9.61 -7.15 6.53
N SER A 65 8.49 -6.69 7.12
CA SER A 65 7.54 -7.57 7.80
C SER A 65 6.98 -8.63 6.85
N HIS A 66 6.64 -8.24 5.62
CA HIS A 66 6.12 -9.13 4.59
C HIS A 66 7.16 -10.17 4.14
N PHE A 67 8.42 -9.75 4.02
CA PHE A 67 9.52 -10.68 3.75
C PHE A 67 9.64 -11.74 4.85
N LEU A 68 9.66 -11.36 6.12
CA LEU A 68 9.66 -12.31 7.24
C LEU A 68 8.45 -13.25 7.22
N TRP A 69 7.27 -12.71 6.90
CA TRP A 69 6.03 -13.47 6.84
C TRP A 69 6.07 -14.55 5.76
N THR A 70 6.53 -14.20 4.56
CA THR A 70 6.63 -15.12 3.41
C THR A 70 7.71 -16.19 3.58
N HIS A 71 8.72 -15.93 4.44
CA HIS A 71 9.76 -16.90 4.79
C HIS A 71 9.45 -17.73 6.05
N GLY A 72 8.19 -17.72 6.52
CA GLY A 72 7.74 -18.54 7.65
C GLY A 72 8.02 -17.94 9.03
N LEU A 73 8.75 -16.84 9.15
CA LEU A 73 9.08 -16.17 10.41
C LEU A 73 7.90 -15.30 10.91
N LYS A 74 6.73 -15.93 11.03
CA LYS A 74 5.45 -15.23 11.28
C LYS A 74 5.42 -14.46 12.59
N LEU A 75 6.00 -15.00 13.66
CA LEU A 75 6.06 -14.32 14.95
C LEU A 75 6.87 -13.01 14.86
N TRP A 76 8.05 -13.08 14.26
CA TRP A 76 8.92 -11.90 14.08
C TRP A 76 8.29 -10.85 13.17
N ALA A 77 7.61 -11.31 12.12
CA ALA A 77 6.84 -10.44 11.23
C ALA A 77 5.76 -9.67 12.02
N ARG A 78 5.02 -10.35 12.91
CA ARG A 78 3.98 -9.74 13.75
C ARG A 78 4.55 -8.79 14.81
N ILE A 79 5.65 -9.15 15.45
CA ILE A 79 6.34 -8.27 16.41
C ILE A 79 6.76 -6.98 15.72
N ASN A 80 7.42 -7.09 14.54
CA ASN A 80 7.84 -5.93 13.76
C ASN A 80 6.64 -5.06 13.32
N SER A 81 5.57 -5.66 12.82
CA SER A 81 4.35 -4.96 12.42
C SER A 81 3.69 -4.20 13.59
N ASN A 82 3.66 -4.80 14.79
CA ASN A 82 3.16 -4.12 15.99
C ASN A 82 4.04 -2.93 16.41
N PHE A 83 5.35 -3.07 16.30
CA PHE A 83 6.29 -1.96 16.55
C PHE A 83 6.06 -0.82 15.57
N ILE A 84 5.89 -1.12 14.28
CA ILE A 84 5.58 -0.11 13.24
C ILE A 84 4.27 0.62 13.58
N ARG A 85 3.22 -0.12 13.97
CA ARG A 85 1.96 0.47 14.40
C ARG A 85 2.15 1.41 15.59
N PHE A 86 2.96 1.03 16.57
CA PHE A 86 3.22 1.85 17.76
C PHE A 86 3.85 3.19 17.41
N ILE A 87 4.80 3.23 16.47
CA ILE A 87 5.51 4.46 16.10
C ILE A 87 4.78 5.29 15.03
N THR A 88 3.95 4.67 14.19
CA THR A 88 3.31 5.36 13.05
C THR A 88 1.80 5.58 13.22
N GLY A 89 1.15 4.83 14.12
CA GLY A 89 -0.31 4.78 14.21
C GLY A 89 -0.99 4.05 13.05
N ILE A 90 -0.21 3.36 12.19
CA ILE A 90 -0.68 2.65 10.99
C ILE A 90 -0.50 1.15 11.20
N GLU A 91 -1.58 0.38 11.12
CA GLU A 91 -1.52 -1.07 11.18
C GLU A 91 -1.57 -1.69 9.78
N ILE A 92 -0.49 -2.37 9.39
CA ILE A 92 -0.44 -3.18 8.18
C ILE A 92 -0.09 -4.60 8.58
N HIS A 93 -1.01 -5.54 8.33
CA HIS A 93 -0.73 -6.94 8.60
C HIS A 93 0.38 -7.45 7.68
N PRO A 94 1.39 -8.20 8.18
CA PRO A 94 2.52 -8.66 7.35
C PRO A 94 2.12 -9.50 6.14
N GLY A 95 0.96 -10.15 6.17
CA GLY A 95 0.43 -10.94 5.05
C GLY A 95 -0.17 -10.11 3.92
N ALA A 96 -0.46 -8.83 4.13
CA ALA A 96 -1.02 -7.95 3.10
C ALA A 96 -0.05 -7.79 1.92
N LYS A 97 -0.60 -7.74 0.70
CA LYS A 97 0.16 -7.49 -0.52
C LYS A 97 -0.05 -6.04 -0.95
N ILE A 98 1.03 -5.30 -1.11
CA ILE A 98 0.99 -3.88 -1.46
C ILE A 98 1.86 -3.63 -2.68
N GLY A 99 1.27 -3.00 -3.68
CA GLY A 99 1.87 -2.64 -4.95
C GLY A 99 2.92 -1.54 -4.85
N ARG A 100 3.15 -0.85 -5.95
CA ARG A 100 4.12 0.24 -6.09
C ARG A 100 3.42 1.59 -6.04
N ARG A 101 4.15 2.64 -5.65
CA ARG A 101 3.65 4.03 -5.62
C ARG A 101 2.32 4.16 -4.84
N VAL A 102 2.19 3.35 -3.78
CA VAL A 102 1.10 3.51 -2.82
C VAL A 102 1.49 4.63 -1.86
N PHE A 103 0.61 5.60 -1.68
CA PHE A 103 0.82 6.70 -0.76
C PHE A 103 -0.23 6.66 0.36
N ILE A 104 0.24 6.64 1.62
CA ILE A 104 -0.62 6.80 2.80
C ILE A 104 -0.38 8.20 3.34
N ASP A 105 -1.37 9.07 3.15
CA ASP A 105 -1.34 10.45 3.61
C ASP A 105 -1.92 10.57 5.03
N TYR A 106 -1.22 11.29 5.91
CA TYR A 106 -1.43 11.38 7.37
C TYR A 106 -1.30 10.03 8.08
N GLY A 107 -2.05 9.04 7.72
CA GLY A 107 -1.95 7.62 8.06
C GLY A 107 -2.52 7.22 9.41
N MET A 108 -2.67 8.09 10.40
CA MET A 108 -3.17 7.71 11.72
C MET A 108 -4.49 6.94 11.66
N GLY A 109 -4.53 5.76 12.29
CA GLY A 109 -5.73 4.92 12.34
C GLY A 109 -6.01 4.12 11.06
N VAL A 110 -5.11 4.10 10.09
CA VAL A 110 -5.20 3.18 8.93
C VAL A 110 -5.00 1.75 9.41
N VAL A 111 -5.89 0.85 8.95
CA VAL A 111 -5.80 -0.59 9.23
C VAL A 111 -5.91 -1.38 7.92
N ILE A 112 -4.89 -2.15 7.61
CA ILE A 112 -4.81 -3.01 6.43
C ILE A 112 -4.72 -4.47 6.87
N GLY A 113 -5.80 -5.24 6.63
CA GLY A 113 -5.94 -6.63 7.09
C GLY A 113 -5.10 -7.64 6.32
N GLU A 114 -4.97 -8.84 6.86
CA GLU A 114 -4.04 -9.91 6.42
C GLU A 114 -4.11 -10.27 4.94
N THR A 115 -5.31 -10.45 4.40
CA THR A 115 -5.50 -10.91 3.02
C THR A 115 -5.86 -9.76 2.06
N THR A 116 -5.61 -8.51 2.48
CA THR A 116 -5.77 -7.35 1.61
C THR A 116 -4.75 -7.38 0.47
N GLU A 117 -5.21 -7.01 -0.70
CA GLU A 117 -4.38 -6.79 -1.87
C GLU A 117 -4.60 -5.35 -2.34
N ILE A 118 -3.53 -4.60 -2.48
CA ILE A 118 -3.54 -3.21 -2.95
C ILE A 118 -2.64 -3.14 -4.18
N ASP A 119 -3.21 -2.69 -5.28
CA ASP A 119 -2.48 -2.54 -6.54
C ASP A 119 -1.68 -1.22 -6.57
N ASP A 120 -1.08 -0.89 -7.68
CA ASP A 120 -0.21 0.28 -7.86
C ASP A 120 -0.98 1.61 -7.82
N ASP A 121 -0.29 2.70 -7.51
CA ASP A 121 -0.74 4.09 -7.63
C ASP A 121 -1.91 4.47 -6.68
N VAL A 122 -2.16 3.69 -5.62
CA VAL A 122 -3.27 3.90 -4.69
C VAL A 122 -2.95 5.00 -3.67
N LEU A 123 -3.93 5.89 -3.43
CA LEU A 123 -3.87 6.91 -2.39
C LEU A 123 -4.80 6.54 -1.23
N ILE A 124 -4.27 6.54 0.00
CA ILE A 124 -4.99 6.16 1.22
C ILE A 124 -4.89 7.30 2.23
N TYR A 125 -6.02 7.82 2.67
CA TYR A 125 -6.07 8.81 3.73
C TYR A 125 -6.18 8.18 5.12
N GLN A 126 -5.99 9.00 6.17
CA GLN A 126 -6.08 8.58 7.56
C GLN A 126 -7.41 7.87 7.89
N GLY A 127 -7.36 6.96 8.85
CA GLY A 127 -8.53 6.26 9.36
C GLY A 127 -9.20 5.27 8.40
N VAL A 128 -8.59 5.00 7.24
CA VAL A 128 -9.09 3.99 6.29
C VAL A 128 -8.95 2.61 6.89
N ILE A 129 -10.01 1.80 6.78
CA ILE A 129 -10.02 0.41 7.24
C ILE A 129 -10.31 -0.52 6.06
N LEU A 130 -9.37 -1.40 5.78
CA LEU A 130 -9.50 -2.51 4.85
C LEU A 130 -9.68 -3.80 5.65
N GLY A 131 -10.91 -4.06 6.07
CA GLY A 131 -11.27 -5.05 7.07
C GLY A 131 -11.95 -6.29 6.51
N GLY A 132 -11.93 -7.38 7.29
CA GLY A 132 -12.68 -8.60 7.02
C GLY A 132 -14.05 -8.60 7.68
N THR A 133 -15.01 -9.30 7.09
CA THR A 133 -16.35 -9.54 7.68
C THR A 133 -16.57 -11.00 8.07
N SER A 134 -15.61 -11.87 7.82
CA SER A 134 -15.70 -13.31 8.10
C SER A 134 -14.56 -13.77 9.00
N THR A 135 -14.83 -14.74 9.84
CA THR A 135 -13.85 -15.47 10.66
C THR A 135 -13.22 -16.66 9.92
N ASN A 136 -13.69 -16.98 8.72
CA ASN A 136 -13.18 -18.09 7.93
C ASN A 136 -11.74 -17.86 7.50
N LYS A 137 -10.97 -18.95 7.42
CA LYS A 137 -9.62 -18.93 6.84
C LYS A 137 -9.74 -18.66 5.33
N GLY A 138 -8.77 -17.89 4.79
CA GLY A 138 -8.73 -17.55 3.36
C GLY A 138 -8.95 -16.07 3.09
N LYS A 139 -9.24 -15.72 1.84
CA LYS A 139 -9.47 -14.34 1.40
C LYS A 139 -10.73 -13.78 2.06
N ARG A 140 -10.55 -12.77 2.91
CA ARG A 140 -11.64 -12.12 3.68
C ARG A 140 -11.54 -10.61 3.75
N HIS A 141 -10.48 -10.05 3.17
CA HIS A 141 -10.21 -8.61 3.11
C HIS A 141 -10.29 -8.14 1.66
N PRO A 142 -10.49 -6.84 1.42
CA PRO A 142 -10.73 -6.31 0.09
C PRO A 142 -9.49 -6.40 -0.83
N THR A 143 -9.78 -6.34 -2.12
CA THR A 143 -8.82 -6.10 -3.19
C THR A 143 -9.05 -4.70 -3.74
N ILE A 144 -8.01 -3.86 -3.71
CA ILE A 144 -8.03 -2.47 -4.15
C ILE A 144 -7.29 -2.37 -5.47
N GLY A 145 -7.99 -1.95 -6.49
CA GLY A 145 -7.45 -1.80 -7.85
C GLY A 145 -6.51 -0.62 -8.00
N LYS A 146 -5.89 -0.54 -9.16
CA LYS A 146 -4.91 0.49 -9.52
C LYS A 146 -5.50 1.90 -9.47
N GLY A 147 -4.73 2.86 -8.98
CA GLY A 147 -5.08 4.28 -8.98
C GLY A 147 -6.32 4.64 -8.16
N VAL A 148 -6.75 3.76 -7.24
CA VAL A 148 -7.89 4.00 -6.35
C VAL A 148 -7.53 5.08 -5.33
N ILE A 149 -8.51 5.92 -5.00
CA ILE A 149 -8.42 6.90 -3.91
C ILE A 149 -9.37 6.47 -2.78
N LEU A 150 -8.83 6.23 -1.59
CA LEU A 150 -9.58 5.92 -0.39
C LEU A 150 -9.62 7.15 0.52
N GLY A 151 -10.78 7.82 0.55
CA GLY A 151 -10.99 9.04 1.35
C GLY A 151 -10.90 8.76 2.86
N ALA A 152 -10.62 9.82 3.62
CA ALA A 152 -10.42 9.73 5.07
C ALA A 152 -11.55 8.98 5.79
N CYS A 153 -11.20 8.11 6.72
CA CYS A 153 -12.13 7.29 7.50
C CYS A 153 -13.05 6.36 6.70
N ALA A 154 -12.75 6.12 5.41
CA ALA A 154 -13.50 5.15 4.62
C ALA A 154 -13.25 3.71 5.13
N LYS A 155 -14.30 2.90 5.13
CA LYS A 155 -14.26 1.50 5.56
C LYS A 155 -14.66 0.62 4.39
N VAL A 156 -13.75 -0.23 3.93
CA VAL A 156 -14.01 -1.23 2.87
C VAL A 156 -13.95 -2.60 3.53
N MET A 157 -15.09 -3.28 3.57
CA MET A 157 -15.29 -4.44 4.45
C MET A 157 -15.65 -5.70 3.69
N GLY A 158 -14.88 -6.75 3.91
CA GLY A 158 -15.13 -8.07 3.34
C GLY A 158 -14.27 -8.40 2.12
N ASN A 159 -14.46 -9.58 1.55
CA ASN A 159 -13.80 -10.00 0.32
C ASN A 159 -14.50 -9.38 -0.89
N ILE A 160 -14.31 -8.09 -1.08
CA ILE A 160 -14.89 -7.30 -2.18
C ILE A 160 -13.78 -6.65 -3.00
N LYS A 161 -14.10 -6.29 -4.24
CA LYS A 161 -13.18 -5.59 -5.15
C LYS A 161 -13.58 -4.12 -5.30
N VAL A 162 -12.62 -3.23 -5.14
CA VAL A 162 -12.73 -1.83 -5.58
C VAL A 162 -11.99 -1.72 -6.90
N GLY A 163 -12.73 -1.42 -7.97
CA GLY A 163 -12.23 -1.36 -9.33
C GLY A 163 -11.25 -0.21 -9.56
N ASP A 164 -10.50 -0.32 -10.65
CA ASP A 164 -9.42 0.60 -11.00
C ASP A 164 -9.90 2.05 -11.13
N TYR A 165 -9.07 2.99 -10.70
CA TYR A 165 -9.31 4.45 -10.77
C TYR A 165 -10.60 4.92 -10.10
N SER A 166 -11.16 4.09 -9.19
CA SER A 166 -12.35 4.44 -8.43
C SER A 166 -12.02 5.31 -7.23
N LYS A 167 -13.02 6.01 -6.73
CA LYS A 167 -12.88 6.89 -5.55
C LYS A 167 -13.88 6.48 -4.48
N ILE A 168 -13.40 6.24 -3.28
CA ILE A 168 -14.24 6.03 -2.10
C ILE A 168 -14.26 7.32 -1.30
N GLY A 169 -15.44 7.89 -1.12
CA GLY A 169 -15.60 9.16 -0.40
C GLY A 169 -15.30 9.04 1.09
N THR A 170 -14.94 10.16 1.69
CA THR A 170 -14.65 10.27 3.12
C THR A 170 -15.80 9.72 3.97
N GLY A 171 -15.48 8.93 5.00
CA GLY A 171 -16.45 8.34 5.93
C GLY A 171 -17.36 7.26 5.34
N SER A 172 -17.18 6.86 4.10
CA SER A 172 -18.04 5.87 3.43
C SER A 172 -17.81 4.46 3.97
N VAL A 173 -18.86 3.64 3.99
CA VAL A 173 -18.79 2.22 4.35
C VAL A 173 -19.18 1.38 3.14
N VAL A 174 -18.18 0.73 2.53
CA VAL A 174 -18.33 -0.07 1.31
C VAL A 174 -18.43 -1.55 1.68
N LEU A 175 -19.54 -2.18 1.27
CA LEU A 175 -19.87 -3.58 1.59
C LEU A 175 -20.10 -4.43 0.34
N LYS A 176 -19.94 -3.87 -0.86
CA LYS A 176 -20.12 -4.53 -2.16
C LYS A 176 -19.04 -4.07 -3.13
N ASP A 177 -18.81 -4.85 -4.17
CA ASP A 177 -17.87 -4.51 -5.23
C ASP A 177 -18.16 -3.14 -5.83
N VAL A 178 -17.11 -2.40 -6.14
CA VAL A 178 -17.15 -1.07 -6.77
C VAL A 178 -16.62 -1.22 -8.19
N PRO A 179 -17.38 -0.84 -9.23
CA PRO A 179 -16.89 -0.87 -10.61
C PRO A 179 -15.72 0.07 -10.84
N ASP A 180 -14.97 -0.19 -11.92
CA ASP A 180 -13.88 0.70 -12.34
C ASP A 180 -14.40 2.12 -12.62
N ASN A 181 -13.53 3.10 -12.44
CA ASN A 181 -13.81 4.53 -12.71
C ASN A 181 -15.05 5.09 -11.99
N SER A 182 -15.47 4.47 -10.90
CA SER A 182 -16.69 4.85 -10.17
C SER A 182 -16.37 5.67 -8.93
N THR A 183 -17.36 6.39 -8.42
CA THR A 183 -17.30 7.05 -7.11
C THR A 183 -18.37 6.45 -6.20
N CYS A 184 -17.94 5.96 -5.01
CA CYS A 184 -18.83 5.39 -4.01
C CYS A 184 -18.80 6.24 -2.74
N VAL A 185 -19.97 6.66 -2.24
CA VAL A 185 -20.10 7.52 -1.06
C VAL A 185 -21.23 7.07 -0.15
N GLY A 186 -21.13 7.42 1.13
CA GLY A 186 -22.19 7.25 2.13
C GLY A 186 -22.14 5.96 2.94
N ILE A 187 -23.15 5.75 3.78
CA ILE A 187 -23.30 4.62 4.72
C ILE A 187 -24.71 4.03 4.56
N PRO A 188 -24.91 2.83 3.99
CA PRO A 188 -23.91 2.09 3.18
C PRO A 188 -23.55 2.83 1.90
N GLY A 189 -22.35 2.55 1.36
CA GLY A 189 -21.82 3.21 0.19
C GLY A 189 -22.70 3.04 -1.05
N ARG A 190 -22.94 4.13 -1.78
CA ARG A 190 -23.70 4.19 -3.03
C ARG A 190 -22.88 4.85 -4.13
N PHE A 191 -23.12 4.43 -5.36
CA PHE A 191 -22.45 5.04 -6.53
C PHE A 191 -23.08 6.39 -6.83
N VAL A 192 -22.22 7.38 -7.09
CA VAL A 192 -22.64 8.69 -7.60
C VAL A 192 -22.10 8.84 -9.02
N LYS A 193 -22.93 9.42 -9.92
CA LYS A 193 -22.49 9.76 -11.26
C LYS A 193 -21.41 10.85 -11.16
N ARG A 194 -20.28 10.66 -11.81
CA ARG A 194 -19.37 11.79 -12.06
C ARG A 194 -20.10 12.78 -12.94
N SER A 195 -20.40 13.98 -12.42
CA SER A 195 -20.76 15.09 -13.30
C SER A 195 -19.51 15.39 -14.14
N GLY A 196 -19.59 15.13 -15.43
CA GLY A 196 -18.51 15.43 -16.36
C GLY A 196 -18.11 16.90 -16.25
N LYS A 197 -16.80 17.16 -16.16
CA LYS A 197 -16.17 18.39 -16.57
C LYS A 197 -15.59 18.15 -17.96
#